data_888728d62916b0cb92c4d7fceecc8a67
#
_entry.id   888728d62916b0cb92c4d7fceecc8a67
#
_cell.length_a   1.000
_cell.length_b   1.000
_cell.length_c   1.000
_cell.angle_alpha   90.00
_cell.angle_beta   90.00
_cell.angle_gamma   90.00
#
_symmetry.space_group_name_H-M   'P 1'
#
loop_
_entity.id
_entity.type
_entity.pdbx_description
1 polymer ?
#
loop_
_entity_poly.entity_id
_entity_poly.type
_entity_poly.pdbx_seq_one_letter_code
_entity_poly.pdbx_strand_id
1 'polypeptide(L)'
;VLYPLEEVVKATGLCYFNNTVPYAIAFAIYQKVEKLYLYGIDYSYKSNLVMAEAGRACAEFWLSSAIARGIAVEVAHDSTLLDTNVPEEEKLYGYHRLEDPLVMSVSKGSLTVSKKSESAPPEPTDARPILYGRNDRVVVLKEALNV
;
A
#
# COMPACT_ATOMS: atom_id res chain seq x y z
N VAL A 1 11.72 30.78 3.44
CA VAL A 1 12.68 29.73 3.03
C VAL A 1 12.13 29.10 1.77
N LEU A 2 12.94 29.04 0.70
CA LEU A 2 12.56 28.35 -0.53
C LEU A 2 12.80 26.84 -0.35
N TYR A 3 11.95 26.04 -0.96
CA TYR A 3 12.13 24.59 -1.00
C TYR A 3 13.33 24.24 -1.90
N PRO A 4 14.31 23.45 -1.44
CA PRO A 4 15.52 23.14 -2.20
C PRO A 4 15.26 22.01 -3.21
N LEU A 5 14.50 22.31 -4.27
CA LEU A 5 14.01 21.29 -5.20
C LEU A 5 15.14 20.56 -5.93
N GLU A 6 16.13 21.28 -6.41
CA GLU A 6 17.25 20.68 -7.18
C GLU A 6 18.06 19.72 -6.31
N GLU A 7 18.37 20.10 -5.08
CA GLU A 7 19.09 19.28 -4.12
C GLU A 7 18.31 18.04 -3.72
N VAL A 8 16.99 18.18 -3.51
CA VAL A 8 16.10 17.06 -3.19
C VAL A 8 16.04 16.08 -4.35
N VAL A 9 15.83 16.56 -5.58
CA VAL A 9 15.81 15.72 -6.79
C VAL A 9 17.15 15.02 -6.97
N LYS A 10 18.26 15.73 -6.81
CA LYS A 10 19.62 15.16 -6.90
C LYS A 10 19.85 14.07 -5.85
N ALA A 11 19.43 14.30 -4.61
CA ALA A 11 19.63 13.35 -3.50
C ALA A 11 18.74 12.12 -3.60
N THR A 12 17.51 12.27 -4.11
CA THR A 12 16.55 11.17 -4.23
C THR A 12 16.63 10.44 -5.57
N GLY A 13 17.09 11.09 -6.62
CA GLY A 13 17.04 10.61 -7.99
C GLY A 13 15.64 10.62 -8.60
N LEU A 14 14.67 11.29 -7.97
CA LEU A 14 13.26 11.22 -8.31
C LEU A 14 12.68 12.64 -8.48
N CYS A 15 11.79 12.82 -9.46
CA CYS A 15 11.16 14.11 -9.76
C CYS A 15 9.64 14.02 -10.01
N TYR A 16 8.96 13.08 -9.36
CA TYR A 16 7.53 12.87 -9.48
C TYR A 16 6.76 13.57 -8.34
N PHE A 17 6.20 14.76 -8.63
CA PHE A 17 5.50 15.60 -7.65
C PHE A 17 4.19 16.13 -8.26
N ASN A 18 3.04 15.72 -7.74
CA ASN A 18 1.74 16.20 -8.21
C ASN A 18 0.92 16.92 -7.15
N ASN A 19 1.37 16.90 -5.89
CA ASN A 19 0.75 17.64 -4.79
C ASN A 19 1.77 17.91 -3.68
N THR A 20 1.38 18.62 -2.62
CA THR A 20 2.28 19.08 -1.55
C THR A 20 2.87 17.96 -0.69
N VAL A 21 2.12 16.88 -0.46
CA VAL A 21 2.56 15.77 0.42
C VAL A 21 3.82 15.08 -0.09
N PRO A 22 3.94 14.71 -1.36
CA PRO A 22 5.19 14.22 -1.95
C PRO A 22 6.39 15.12 -1.72
N TYR A 23 6.24 16.44 -1.81
CA TYR A 23 7.34 17.37 -1.53
C TYR A 23 7.83 17.25 -0.09
N ALA A 24 6.90 17.15 0.86
CA ALA A 24 7.26 17.00 2.28
C ALA A 24 7.97 15.67 2.55
N ILE A 25 7.49 14.57 1.97
CA ILE A 25 8.12 13.24 2.11
C ILE A 25 9.51 13.23 1.46
N ALA A 26 9.65 13.77 0.25
CA ALA A 26 10.93 13.87 -0.44
C ALA A 26 11.94 14.71 0.35
N PHE A 27 11.48 15.78 0.99
CA PHE A 27 12.32 16.60 1.86
C PHE A 27 12.76 15.82 3.11
N ALA A 28 11.88 15.05 3.71
CA ALA A 28 12.22 14.18 4.84
C ALA A 28 13.30 13.14 4.45
N ILE A 29 13.20 12.57 3.24
CA ILE A 29 14.23 11.68 2.69
C ILE A 29 15.57 12.42 2.53
N TYR A 30 15.52 13.63 1.96
CA TYR A 30 16.72 14.48 1.79
C TYR A 30 17.39 14.81 3.13
N GLN A 31 16.58 15.08 4.16
CA GLN A 31 17.06 15.33 5.53
C GLN A 31 17.50 14.06 6.26
N LYS A 32 17.34 12.89 5.68
CA LYS A 32 17.71 11.59 6.25
C LYS A 32 17.09 11.35 7.63
N VAL A 33 15.80 11.69 7.77
CA VAL A 33 15.09 11.44 9.03
C VAL A 33 15.01 9.93 9.31
N GLU A 34 15.01 9.55 10.56
CA GLU A 34 14.89 8.15 10.95
C GLU A 34 13.44 7.65 10.89
N LYS A 35 12.50 8.54 11.16
CA LYS A 35 11.08 8.20 11.20
C LYS A 35 10.21 9.33 10.66
N LEU A 36 9.15 8.96 9.95
CA LEU A 36 8.17 9.85 9.35
C LEU A 36 6.77 9.48 9.86
N TYR A 37 6.06 10.46 10.40
CA TYR A 37 4.69 10.33 10.87
C TYR A 37 3.75 11.12 9.97
N LEU A 38 2.68 10.50 9.49
CA LEU A 38 1.68 11.13 8.63
C LEU A 38 0.31 11.15 9.31
N TYR A 39 -0.11 12.34 9.72
CA TYR A 39 -1.40 12.58 10.35
C TYR A 39 -2.19 13.63 9.55
N GLY A 40 -3.50 13.45 9.47
CA GLY A 40 -4.39 14.38 8.77
C GLY A 40 -4.19 14.41 7.26
N ILE A 41 -3.60 13.37 6.70
CA ILE A 41 -3.43 13.19 5.25
C ILE A 41 -4.41 12.13 4.80
N ASP A 42 -5.37 12.56 3.98
CA ASP A 42 -6.40 11.70 3.42
C ASP A 42 -6.73 12.11 1.99
N TYR A 43 -7.03 11.15 1.15
CA TYR A 43 -7.34 11.31 -0.27
C TYR A 43 -8.78 10.88 -0.57
N SER A 44 -9.72 11.26 0.29
CA SER A 44 -11.15 10.93 0.19
C SER A 44 -12.01 12.02 -0.47
N TYR A 45 -11.53 12.62 -1.55
CA TYR A 45 -12.24 13.72 -2.24
C TYR A 45 -13.50 13.22 -2.94
N LYS A 46 -14.65 13.41 -2.32
CA LYS A 46 -15.96 12.98 -2.84
C LYS A 46 -16.32 13.53 -4.22
N SER A 47 -15.82 14.72 -4.56
CA SER A 47 -16.13 15.39 -5.82
C SER A 47 -15.12 15.16 -6.94
N ASN A 48 -13.94 14.59 -6.66
CA ASN A 48 -12.90 14.39 -7.65
C ASN A 48 -12.03 13.17 -7.32
N LEU A 49 -12.57 12.00 -7.60
CA LEU A 49 -11.90 10.72 -7.34
C LEU A 49 -10.60 10.57 -8.14
N VAL A 50 -10.56 11.04 -9.39
CA VAL A 50 -9.36 10.96 -10.22
C VAL A 50 -8.20 11.74 -9.61
N MET A 51 -8.48 12.94 -9.10
CA MET A 51 -7.47 13.76 -8.44
C MET A 51 -7.02 13.14 -7.11
N ALA A 52 -7.96 12.57 -6.35
CA ALA A 52 -7.67 11.89 -5.11
C ALA A 52 -6.74 10.70 -5.33
N GLU A 53 -7.07 9.81 -6.27
CA GLU A 53 -6.28 8.63 -6.59
C GLU A 53 -4.90 9.01 -7.17
N ALA A 54 -4.81 10.01 -8.06
CA ALA A 54 -3.52 10.48 -8.56
C ALA A 54 -2.64 11.05 -7.43
N GLY A 55 -3.25 11.78 -6.50
CA GLY A 55 -2.56 12.33 -5.33
C GLY A 55 -2.07 11.23 -4.39
N ARG A 56 -2.91 10.27 -4.10
CA ARG A 56 -2.60 9.10 -3.26
C ARG A 56 -1.46 8.29 -3.87
N ALA A 57 -1.56 7.94 -5.14
CA ALA A 57 -0.53 7.18 -5.85
C ALA A 57 0.85 7.86 -5.80
N CYS A 58 0.89 9.19 -5.96
CA CYS A 58 2.13 9.94 -5.88
C CYS A 58 2.70 9.95 -4.45
N ALA A 59 1.86 10.12 -3.42
CA ALA A 59 2.29 10.07 -2.04
C ALA A 59 2.80 8.67 -1.65
N GLU A 60 2.09 7.61 -2.04
CA GLU A 60 2.49 6.22 -1.77
C GLU A 60 3.79 5.82 -2.49
N PHE A 61 4.01 6.34 -3.70
CA PHE A 61 5.29 6.20 -4.40
C PHE A 61 6.46 6.77 -3.56
N TRP A 62 6.28 7.96 -2.97
CA TRP A 62 7.30 8.56 -2.13
C TRP A 62 7.43 7.89 -0.77
N LEU A 63 6.35 7.39 -0.19
CA LEU A 63 6.40 6.57 1.04
C LEU A 63 7.15 5.27 0.80
N SER A 64 6.88 4.59 -0.29
CA SER A 64 7.63 3.40 -0.70
C SER A 64 9.12 3.69 -0.87
N SER A 65 9.45 4.84 -1.47
CA SER A 65 10.84 5.29 -1.61
C SER A 65 11.51 5.58 -0.26
N ALA A 66 10.78 6.15 0.71
CA ALA A 66 11.27 6.39 2.06
C ALA A 66 11.53 5.07 2.81
N ILE A 67 10.57 4.15 2.76
CA ILE A 67 10.66 2.82 3.37
C ILE A 67 11.86 2.04 2.81
N ALA A 68 12.03 2.05 1.50
CA ALA A 68 13.15 1.38 0.82
C ALA A 68 14.52 1.94 1.25
N ARG A 69 14.57 3.16 1.75
CA ARG A 69 15.78 3.80 2.30
C ARG A 69 15.94 3.60 3.81
N GLY A 70 15.10 2.79 4.43
CA GLY A 70 15.18 2.47 5.85
C GLY A 70 14.51 3.49 6.79
N ILE A 71 13.75 4.46 6.24
CA ILE A 71 12.97 5.39 7.05
C ILE A 71 11.74 4.65 7.58
N ALA A 72 11.54 4.65 8.89
CA ALA A 72 10.31 4.12 9.48
C ALA A 72 9.14 5.04 9.17
N VAL A 73 8.06 4.50 8.62
CA VAL A 73 6.86 5.26 8.27
C VAL A 73 5.68 4.82 9.12
N GLU A 74 5.00 5.79 9.71
CA GLU A 74 3.78 5.58 10.48
C GLU A 74 2.68 6.48 9.91
N VAL A 75 1.58 5.89 9.47
CA VAL A 75 0.41 6.57 8.92
C VAL A 75 -0.75 6.41 9.89
N ALA A 76 -1.55 7.47 10.06
CA ALA A 76 -2.74 7.42 10.91
C ALA A 76 -3.68 6.28 10.47
N HIS A 77 -4.27 5.59 11.45
CA HIS A 77 -5.08 4.38 11.25
C HIS A 77 -6.29 4.60 10.32
N ASP A 78 -6.87 5.78 10.34
CA ASP A 78 -8.05 6.16 9.55
C ASP A 78 -7.72 6.82 8.20
N SER A 79 -6.44 6.85 7.83
CA SER A 79 -6.00 7.39 6.54
C SER A 79 -6.25 6.41 5.39
N THR A 80 -6.56 6.94 4.20
CA THR A 80 -6.62 6.17 2.96
C THR A 80 -5.23 5.80 2.41
N LEU A 81 -4.16 6.42 2.92
CA LEU A 81 -2.79 6.08 2.51
C LEU A 81 -2.42 4.66 2.96
N LEU A 82 -1.87 3.90 2.03
CA LEU A 82 -1.47 2.50 2.24
C LEU A 82 -2.63 1.63 2.76
N ASP A 83 -3.86 2.06 2.50
CA ASP A 83 -5.09 1.42 2.97
C ASP A 83 -5.07 1.18 4.50
N THR A 84 -4.52 2.12 5.30
CA THR A 84 -4.42 1.92 6.76
C THR A 84 -5.78 1.85 7.44
N ASN A 85 -6.82 2.42 6.82
CA ASN A 85 -8.22 2.33 7.24
C ASN A 85 -8.91 1.01 6.85
N VAL A 86 -8.23 0.11 6.16
CA VAL A 86 -8.75 -1.19 5.70
C VAL A 86 -8.15 -2.29 6.58
N PRO A 87 -8.93 -3.29 7.03
CA PRO A 87 -8.42 -4.46 7.73
C PRO A 87 -7.32 -5.19 6.93
N GLU A 88 -6.35 -5.78 7.62
CA GLU A 88 -5.20 -6.41 6.96
C GLU A 88 -5.60 -7.53 5.99
N GLU A 89 -6.60 -8.31 6.34
CA GLU A 89 -7.13 -9.40 5.52
C GLU A 89 -7.76 -8.89 4.22
N GLU A 90 -8.26 -7.66 4.20
CA GLU A 90 -8.85 -7.04 3.02
C GLU A 90 -7.82 -6.38 2.09
N LYS A 91 -6.58 -6.22 2.54
CA LYS A 91 -5.48 -5.66 1.72
C LYS A 91 -4.89 -6.68 0.76
N LEU A 92 -5.12 -7.97 0.98
CA LEU A 92 -4.60 -9.03 0.14
C LEU A 92 -5.39 -9.13 -1.15
N TYR A 93 -4.69 -9.45 -2.24
CA TYR A 93 -5.32 -9.69 -3.53
C TYR A 93 -6.18 -10.95 -3.50
N GLY A 94 -7.32 -10.88 -4.17
CA GLY A 94 -8.21 -12.02 -4.35
C GLY A 94 -9.52 -11.88 -3.59
N TYR A 95 -10.03 -12.98 -3.08
CA TYR A 95 -11.37 -13.09 -2.54
C TYR A 95 -11.54 -12.51 -1.12
N HIS A 96 -10.46 -12.11 -0.48
CA HIS A 96 -10.50 -11.52 0.88
C HIS A 96 -11.25 -10.19 0.95
N ARG A 97 -11.40 -9.50 -0.19
CA ARG A 97 -12.13 -8.22 -0.27
C ARG A 97 -13.63 -8.38 -0.48
N LEU A 98 -14.11 -9.59 -0.63
CA LEU A 98 -15.50 -9.90 -0.92
C LEU A 98 -16.03 -10.86 0.12
N GLU A 99 -17.18 -10.52 0.69
CA GLU A 99 -17.89 -11.32 1.68
C GLU A 99 -18.42 -12.58 1.06
N ASP A 100 -17.94 -13.54 0.62
CA ASP A 100 -18.44 -14.73 -0.07
C ASP A 100 -18.64 -14.53 -1.59
N PRO A 101 -17.56 -14.25 -2.33
CA PRO A 101 -17.62 -13.99 -3.77
C PRO A 101 -18.10 -15.19 -4.57
N LEU A 102 -18.66 -14.91 -5.74
CA LEU A 102 -19.02 -15.96 -6.69
C LEU A 102 -17.77 -16.46 -7.43
N VAL A 103 -17.61 -17.76 -7.46
CA VAL A 103 -16.54 -18.45 -8.19
C VAL A 103 -17.15 -19.14 -9.41
N MET A 104 -16.55 -18.89 -10.56
CA MET A 104 -16.90 -19.59 -11.80
C MET A 104 -15.90 -20.71 -12.05
N SER A 105 -16.39 -21.92 -12.23
CA SER A 105 -15.57 -23.06 -12.61
C SER A 105 -16.08 -23.70 -13.90
N VAL A 106 -15.16 -24.12 -14.76
CA VAL A 106 -15.49 -24.84 -15.99
C VAL A 106 -15.02 -26.28 -15.85
N SER A 107 -15.94 -27.22 -15.90
CA SER A 107 -15.65 -28.65 -15.86
C SER A 107 -16.39 -29.37 -16.98
N LYS A 108 -15.66 -30.13 -17.77
CA LYS A 108 -16.21 -30.92 -18.91
C LYS A 108 -17.13 -30.11 -19.84
N GLY A 109 -16.80 -28.85 -20.08
CA GLY A 109 -17.58 -27.94 -20.94
C GLY A 109 -18.81 -27.32 -20.28
N SER A 110 -19.09 -27.59 -19.01
CA SER A 110 -20.15 -26.94 -18.24
C SER A 110 -19.58 -25.84 -17.36
N LEU A 111 -20.23 -24.69 -17.40
CA LEU A 111 -19.93 -23.55 -16.50
C LEU A 111 -20.78 -23.69 -15.24
N THR A 112 -20.12 -23.70 -14.10
CA THR A 112 -20.78 -23.69 -12.79
C THR A 112 -20.44 -22.39 -12.07
N VAL A 113 -21.43 -21.76 -11.45
CA VAL A 113 -21.26 -20.59 -10.61
C VAL A 113 -21.71 -20.96 -9.19
N SER A 114 -20.81 -20.82 -8.22
CA SER A 114 -21.06 -21.11 -6.81
C SER A 114 -20.44 -20.06 -5.92
N LYS A 115 -20.84 -20.01 -4.67
CA LYS A 115 -20.16 -19.17 -3.68
C LYS A 115 -18.80 -19.76 -3.34
N LYS A 116 -17.84 -18.91 -2.96
CA LYS A 116 -16.51 -19.36 -2.54
C LYS A 116 -16.57 -20.32 -1.36
N SER A 117 -17.41 -20.03 -0.37
CA SER A 117 -17.64 -20.89 0.80
C SER A 117 -18.09 -22.32 0.44
N GLU A 118 -18.75 -22.48 -0.70
CA GLU A 118 -19.28 -23.77 -1.18
C GLU A 118 -18.31 -24.51 -2.09
N SER A 119 -17.35 -23.81 -2.69
CA SER A 119 -16.53 -24.33 -3.80
C SER A 119 -15.03 -24.34 -3.54
N ALA A 120 -14.54 -23.57 -2.58
CA ALA A 120 -13.11 -23.43 -2.31
C ALA A 120 -12.63 -24.41 -1.22
N PRO A 121 -11.44 -25.01 -1.38
CA PRO A 121 -10.78 -25.65 -0.25
C PRO A 121 -10.53 -24.60 0.87
N PRO A 122 -10.48 -25.03 2.12
CA PRO A 122 -10.17 -24.11 3.23
C PRO A 122 -8.86 -23.37 2.93
N GLU A 123 -8.88 -22.06 3.16
CA GLU A 123 -7.68 -21.25 2.97
C GLU A 123 -6.58 -21.71 3.91
N PRO A 124 -5.31 -21.65 3.46
CA PRO A 124 -4.20 -21.90 4.35
C PRO A 124 -4.29 -20.93 5.55
N THR A 125 -4.34 -21.46 6.75
CA THR A 125 -4.43 -20.69 7.99
C THR A 125 -3.20 -19.82 8.28
N ASP A 126 -2.18 -19.87 7.41
CA ASP A 126 -0.89 -19.21 7.57
C ASP A 126 -0.66 -18.01 6.64
N ALA A 127 -1.72 -17.43 6.05
CA ALA A 127 -1.60 -16.15 5.35
C ALA A 127 -1.22 -15.05 6.35
N ARG A 128 0.08 -14.81 6.47
CA ARG A 128 0.59 -13.76 7.37
C ARG A 128 0.53 -12.41 6.70
N PRO A 129 0.16 -11.35 7.43
CA PRO A 129 0.08 -10.01 6.87
C PRO A 129 1.46 -9.54 6.39
N ILE A 130 1.46 -8.78 5.29
CA ILE A 130 2.66 -8.08 4.81
C ILE A 130 2.87 -6.88 5.72
N LEU A 131 3.96 -6.87 6.47
CA LEU A 131 4.34 -5.74 7.31
C LEU A 131 5.20 -4.77 6.52
N TYR A 132 4.87 -3.47 6.63
CA TYR A 132 5.64 -2.38 6.04
C TYR A 132 6.67 -1.87 7.06
N GLY A 133 7.93 -1.70 6.66
CA GLY A 133 8.93 -1.03 7.47
C GLY A 133 10.17 -1.87 7.77
N ARG A 134 11.04 -1.44 8.58
CA ARG A 134 12.43 -1.86 8.90
C ARG A 134 12.83 -3.27 8.44
N ASN A 135 14.06 -3.43 7.95
CA ASN A 135 14.64 -4.71 7.50
C ASN A 135 14.56 -5.86 8.51
N ASP A 136 14.44 -5.55 9.80
CA ASP A 136 14.25 -6.51 10.89
C ASP A 136 12.80 -7.00 11.04
N ARG A 137 11.86 -6.41 10.27
CA ARG A 137 10.44 -6.77 10.23
C ARG A 137 9.90 -7.03 8.83
N VAL A 138 10.76 -7.16 7.84
CA VAL A 138 10.36 -7.70 6.54
C VAL A 138 10.00 -9.16 6.75
N VAL A 139 8.73 -9.41 6.95
CA VAL A 139 8.21 -10.77 7.01
C VAL A 139 8.32 -11.33 5.61
N VAL A 140 9.22 -12.03 5.45
CA VAL A 140 9.51 -13.32 4.95
C VAL A 140 8.44 -13.85 3.99
N LEU A 141 8.47 -13.30 2.79
CA LEU A 141 8.01 -14.03 1.60
C LEU A 141 8.75 -15.38 1.40
N LYS A 142 9.83 -15.62 2.15
CA LYS A 142 10.61 -16.87 2.03
C LYS A 142 9.88 -18.11 2.54
N GLU A 143 8.99 -17.99 3.49
CA GLU A 143 8.26 -19.15 4.01
C GLU A 143 7.01 -19.49 3.19
N ALA A 144 6.44 -18.51 2.48
CA ALA A 144 5.30 -18.73 1.59
C ALA A 144 5.69 -19.34 0.22
N LEU A 145 6.97 -19.34 -0.12
CA LEU A 145 7.50 -19.89 -1.38
C LEU A 145 8.13 -21.27 -1.23
N ASN A 146 8.12 -21.85 -0.03
CA ASN A 146 8.58 -23.21 0.22
C ASN A 146 7.40 -24.21 0.22
N VAL A 147 6.63 -24.20 -0.87
CA VAL A 147 5.71 -25.29 -1.22
C VAL A 147 6.23 -25.96 -2.48
#